data_99837ebdbbf75ee6b31e567b24f528e0
#
_entry.id   99837ebdbbf75ee6b31e567b24f528e0
#
_cell.length_a   1.000
_cell.length_b   1.000
_cell.length_c   1.000
_cell.angle_alpha   90.00
_cell.angle_beta   90.00
_cell.angle_gamma   90.00
#
_symmetry.space_group_name_H-M   'P 1'
#
loop_
_entity.id
_entity.type
_entity.pdbx_description
1 polymer ?
#
loop_
_entity_poly.entity_id
_entity_poly.type
_entity_poly.pdbx_seq_one_letter_code
_entity_poly.pdbx_strand_id
1 'polypeptide(L)'
;MNKGIDTSQRVSPIGALPAEGEFILFENLSNRFEEIFKSLKKTGSIDEASLDSAMRDIRRALLEADVALPIAKRFIEDVKKEAIGKEIIRSITPSQMITKIVSDQLIQILGSASPEFQINDNQISSYLFAGLQGSGKTTTVGKIGNYLKSNYDKKILFVSLDTTRPAAFDQLKKLSELIDVKILPKLENQMPIDIVSRAKQFAELQEIDCVLYDTAGRMNVEEGLMSELSLLEKEINPLETILVLDSLTGQEAVNVASDFAKAINITGSILTRIDGDARGGAALSMKYITDCPIKFMGVGEQVE
;
A
#
# COMPACT_ATOMS: atom_id res chain seq x y z
N MET A 1 -28.08 15.19 -25.73
CA MET A 1 -27.44 16.15 -24.79
C MET A 1 -26.45 15.36 -23.95
N ASN A 2 -25.18 15.34 -24.37
CA ASN A 2 -24.07 14.70 -23.67
C ASN A 2 -23.72 15.56 -22.45
N LYS A 3 -24.00 15.07 -21.25
CA LYS A 3 -23.41 15.63 -20.03
C LYS A 3 -22.02 15.00 -19.90
N GLY A 4 -20.97 15.82 -20.09
CA GLY A 4 -19.60 15.44 -19.84
C GLY A 4 -19.42 15.00 -18.40
N ILE A 5 -18.81 13.85 -18.23
CA ILE A 5 -18.37 13.33 -16.93
C ILE A 5 -17.22 14.23 -16.49
N ASP A 6 -17.42 14.91 -15.36
CA ASP A 6 -16.38 15.71 -14.70
C ASP A 6 -15.30 14.75 -14.17
N THR A 7 -14.10 14.87 -14.74
CA THR A 7 -12.95 13.99 -14.47
C THR A 7 -12.09 14.47 -13.31
N SER A 8 -12.58 15.35 -12.44
CA SER A 8 -11.79 16.02 -11.39
C SER A 8 -11.58 15.25 -10.09
N GLN A 9 -12.10 14.00 -9.98
CA GLN A 9 -11.92 13.15 -8.77
C GLN A 9 -11.31 11.79 -9.11
N ARG A 10 -10.20 11.79 -9.83
CA ARG A 10 -9.45 10.55 -10.02
C ARG A 10 -8.50 10.35 -8.84
N VAL A 11 -8.63 9.23 -8.15
CA VAL A 11 -7.53 8.65 -7.37
C VAL A 11 -6.35 8.51 -8.32
N SER A 12 -5.32 9.34 -8.14
CA SER A 12 -4.18 9.37 -9.06
C SER A 12 -3.39 8.07 -8.96
N PRO A 13 -3.15 7.36 -10.07
CA PRO A 13 -2.23 6.24 -10.08
C PRO A 13 -0.81 6.74 -9.76
N ILE A 14 -0.03 5.91 -9.04
CA ILE A 14 1.40 6.17 -8.78
C ILE A 14 2.09 6.39 -10.13
N GLY A 15 2.51 7.63 -10.42
CA GLY A 15 3.20 7.99 -11.67
C GLY A 15 2.61 9.14 -12.47
N ALA A 16 1.42 9.66 -12.15
CA ALA A 16 0.93 10.90 -12.72
C ALA A 16 1.53 12.10 -11.96
N LEU A 17 2.04 13.09 -12.69
CA LEU A 17 2.50 14.35 -12.10
C LEU A 17 1.32 15.05 -11.40
N PRO A 18 1.49 15.51 -10.14
CA PRO A 18 0.41 16.07 -9.35
C PRO A 18 -0.13 17.39 -9.90
N ALA A 19 -1.45 17.59 -9.78
CA ALA A 19 -2.06 18.91 -9.86
C ALA A 19 -1.75 19.70 -8.59
N GLU A 20 -1.73 21.04 -8.65
CA GLU A 20 -1.39 21.90 -7.51
C GLU A 20 -2.21 21.51 -6.26
N GLY A 21 -1.53 21.01 -5.22
CA GLY A 21 -2.11 20.55 -3.95
C GLY A 21 -1.95 19.07 -3.62
N GLU A 22 -1.37 18.23 -4.50
CA GLU A 22 -1.15 16.82 -4.22
C GLU A 22 0.08 16.59 -3.33
N PHE A 23 -0.09 15.74 -2.30
CA PHE A 23 0.98 15.29 -1.41
C PHE A 23 2.04 14.51 -2.19
N ILE A 24 3.27 14.99 -2.20
CA ILE A 24 4.40 14.28 -2.80
C ILE A 24 5.00 13.37 -1.72
N LEU A 25 4.62 12.09 -1.76
CA LEU A 25 5.06 11.06 -0.78
C LEU A 25 6.58 11.01 -0.57
N PHE A 26 7.37 11.42 -1.55
CA PHE A 26 8.83 11.36 -1.52
C PHE A 26 9.49 12.74 -1.61
N GLU A 27 8.78 13.83 -1.29
CA GLU A 27 9.31 15.19 -1.48
C GLU A 27 10.64 15.39 -0.76
N ASN A 28 10.73 15.00 0.51
CA ASN A 28 11.96 15.12 1.29
C ASN A 28 13.10 14.29 0.70
N LEU A 29 12.82 13.06 0.28
CA LEU A 29 13.80 12.17 -0.33
C LEU A 29 14.24 12.69 -1.70
N SER A 30 13.31 13.18 -2.52
CA SER A 30 13.58 13.78 -3.82
C SER A 30 14.47 15.02 -3.70
N ASN A 31 14.15 15.92 -2.77
CA ASN A 31 14.94 17.13 -2.50
C ASN A 31 16.38 16.79 -2.06
N ARG A 32 16.53 15.79 -1.17
CA ARG A 32 17.84 15.30 -0.74
C ARG A 32 18.65 14.71 -1.89
N PHE A 33 18.02 13.90 -2.73
CA PHE A 33 18.67 13.35 -3.92
C PHE A 33 19.09 14.44 -4.90
N GLU A 34 18.26 15.45 -5.14
CA GLU A 34 18.64 16.59 -5.97
C GLU A 34 19.87 17.32 -5.44
N GLU A 35 19.97 17.57 -4.13
CA GLU A 35 21.14 18.19 -3.51
C GLU A 35 22.40 17.35 -3.73
N ILE A 36 22.32 16.03 -3.51
CA ILE A 36 23.42 15.10 -3.73
C ILE A 36 23.86 15.12 -5.21
N PHE A 37 22.90 15.05 -6.14
CA PHE A 37 23.22 15.07 -7.57
C PHE A 37 23.74 16.41 -8.06
N LYS A 38 23.26 17.53 -7.50
CA LYS A 38 23.83 18.87 -7.78
C LYS A 38 25.28 18.97 -7.31
N SER A 39 25.62 18.38 -6.17
CA SER A 39 27.01 18.35 -5.66
C SER A 39 27.92 17.54 -6.58
N LEU A 40 27.47 16.39 -7.05
CA LEU A 40 28.20 15.52 -7.99
C LEU A 40 28.46 16.20 -9.35
N LYS A 41 27.51 17.01 -9.84
CA LYS A 41 27.67 17.77 -11.10
C LYS A 41 28.80 18.81 -11.04
N LYS A 42 29.08 19.37 -9.86
CA LYS A 42 30.14 20.39 -9.69
C LYS A 42 31.55 19.83 -9.75
N THR A 43 31.74 18.53 -9.56
CA THR A 43 33.05 17.88 -9.46
C THR A 43 33.68 17.56 -10.83
N GLY A 44 32.92 17.66 -11.93
CA GLY A 44 33.42 17.51 -13.32
C GLY A 44 33.88 16.10 -13.70
N SER A 45 34.70 15.46 -12.87
CA SER A 45 35.08 14.04 -12.96
C SER A 45 34.70 13.34 -11.65
N ILE A 46 34.22 12.10 -11.73
CA ILE A 46 33.94 11.30 -10.54
C ILE A 46 35.01 10.23 -10.42
N ASP A 47 35.79 10.30 -9.36
CA ASP A 47 36.69 9.25 -8.94
C ASP A 47 35.97 8.27 -7.97
N GLU A 48 36.62 7.18 -7.63
CA GLU A 48 36.04 6.15 -6.74
C GLU A 48 35.69 6.72 -5.36
N ALA A 49 36.51 7.67 -4.86
CA ALA A 49 36.26 8.31 -3.57
C ALA A 49 35.03 9.21 -3.58
N SER A 50 34.80 9.95 -4.66
CA SER A 50 33.62 10.78 -4.88
C SER A 50 32.34 9.93 -5.04
N LEU A 51 32.43 8.80 -5.75
CA LEU A 51 31.34 7.82 -5.86
C LEU A 51 30.98 7.26 -4.49
N ASP A 52 31.97 6.85 -3.70
CA ASP A 52 31.74 6.32 -2.35
C ASP A 52 31.14 7.37 -1.40
N SER A 53 31.52 8.64 -1.55
CA SER A 53 30.91 9.73 -0.78
C SER A 53 29.45 9.89 -1.14
N ALA A 54 29.12 9.94 -2.43
CA ALA A 54 27.74 10.04 -2.90
C ALA A 54 26.86 8.86 -2.43
N MET A 55 27.42 7.65 -2.46
CA MET A 55 26.70 6.45 -1.96
C MET A 55 26.44 6.53 -0.45
N ARG A 56 27.33 7.11 0.33
CA ARG A 56 27.09 7.36 1.77
C ARG A 56 25.99 8.39 1.99
N ASP A 57 25.97 9.45 1.18
CA ASP A 57 24.96 10.51 1.30
C ASP A 57 23.57 10.01 0.85
N ILE A 58 23.48 9.24 -0.25
CA ILE A 58 22.25 8.58 -0.69
C ILE A 58 21.74 7.62 0.40
N ARG A 59 22.62 6.81 0.99
CA ARG A 59 22.22 5.90 2.08
C ARG A 59 21.68 6.68 3.28
N ARG A 60 22.30 7.80 3.63
CA ARG A 60 21.83 8.66 4.72
C ARG A 60 20.45 9.22 4.41
N ALA A 61 20.23 9.72 3.20
CA ALA A 61 18.95 10.24 2.75
C ALA A 61 17.83 9.17 2.83
N LEU A 62 18.12 7.93 2.42
CA LEU A 62 17.19 6.81 2.56
C LEU A 62 16.83 6.52 4.03
N LEU A 63 17.82 6.53 4.93
CA LEU A 63 17.59 6.31 6.37
C LEU A 63 16.84 7.47 7.02
N GLU A 64 17.12 8.73 6.65
CA GLU A 64 16.38 9.93 7.09
C GLU A 64 14.92 9.90 6.61
N ALA A 65 14.66 9.24 5.48
CA ALA A 65 13.31 8.97 4.96
C ALA A 65 12.63 7.74 5.57
N ASP A 66 13.18 7.14 6.64
CA ASP A 66 12.68 5.93 7.32
C ASP A 66 12.72 4.65 6.47
N VAL A 67 13.57 4.59 5.45
CA VAL A 67 13.84 3.32 4.75
C VAL A 67 14.58 2.37 5.68
N ALA A 68 14.14 1.11 5.75
CA ALA A 68 14.75 0.10 6.60
C ALA A 68 16.24 -0.12 6.26
N LEU A 69 17.10 -0.18 7.27
CA LEU A 69 18.56 -0.27 7.12
C LEU A 69 19.02 -1.41 6.17
N PRO A 70 18.48 -2.63 6.23
CA PRO A 70 18.86 -3.70 5.30
C PRO A 70 18.58 -3.34 3.85
N ILE A 71 17.46 -2.64 3.60
CA ILE A 71 17.02 -2.23 2.27
C ILE A 71 17.89 -1.10 1.75
N ALA A 72 18.15 -0.08 2.56
CA ALA A 72 19.06 1.00 2.20
C ALA A 72 20.45 0.47 1.86
N LYS A 73 20.97 -0.54 2.60
CA LYS A 73 22.24 -1.19 2.29
C LYS A 73 22.21 -1.87 0.93
N ARG A 74 21.22 -2.73 0.69
CA ARG A 74 21.10 -3.49 -0.55
C ARG A 74 20.89 -2.57 -1.76
N PHE A 75 20.07 -1.53 -1.62
CA PHE A 75 19.91 -0.51 -2.65
C PHE A 75 21.27 0.10 -3.07
N ILE A 76 22.10 0.50 -2.09
CA ILE A 76 23.42 1.06 -2.35
C ILE A 76 24.35 0.02 -3.03
N GLU A 77 24.29 -1.23 -2.63
CA GLU A 77 25.07 -2.31 -3.25
C GLU A 77 24.65 -2.52 -4.70
N ASP A 78 23.37 -2.54 -5.01
CA ASP A 78 22.83 -2.71 -6.35
C ASP A 78 23.20 -1.51 -7.25
N VAL A 79 23.06 -0.26 -6.74
CA VAL A 79 23.50 0.95 -7.45
C VAL A 79 25.01 0.93 -7.72
N LYS A 80 25.84 0.56 -6.73
CA LYS A 80 27.30 0.45 -6.92
C LYS A 80 27.67 -0.60 -7.97
N LYS A 81 27.05 -1.77 -7.91
CA LYS A 81 27.29 -2.86 -8.86
C LYS A 81 26.98 -2.42 -10.29
N GLU A 82 25.85 -1.75 -10.48
CA GLU A 82 25.48 -1.23 -11.79
C GLU A 82 26.38 -0.08 -12.26
N ALA A 83 26.78 0.81 -11.34
CA ALA A 83 27.68 1.90 -11.61
C ALA A 83 29.06 1.41 -12.08
N ILE A 84 29.63 0.40 -11.42
CA ILE A 84 30.91 -0.21 -11.80
C ILE A 84 30.76 -0.95 -13.15
N GLY A 85 29.68 -1.70 -13.34
CA GLY A 85 29.45 -2.46 -14.59
C GLY A 85 29.28 -1.58 -15.82
N LYS A 86 28.83 -0.33 -15.66
CA LYS A 86 28.69 0.65 -16.75
C LYS A 86 29.94 1.54 -16.96
N GLU A 87 31.04 1.26 -16.27
CA GLU A 87 32.29 2.06 -16.33
C GLU A 87 32.08 3.57 -16.18
N ILE A 88 31.23 3.98 -15.22
CA ILE A 88 30.81 5.37 -15.01
C ILE A 88 32.01 6.30 -14.77
N ILE A 89 33.03 5.82 -14.09
CA ILE A 89 34.26 6.57 -13.78
C ILE A 89 34.95 7.07 -15.06
N ARG A 90 34.76 6.35 -16.19
CA ARG A 90 35.32 6.70 -17.50
C ARG A 90 34.38 7.48 -18.40
N SER A 91 33.15 7.74 -17.94
CA SER A 91 32.11 8.43 -18.74
C SER A 91 32.36 9.93 -18.81
N ILE A 92 31.92 10.54 -19.91
CA ILE A 92 31.90 12.01 -20.10
C ILE A 92 30.86 12.68 -19.20
N THR A 93 29.82 11.95 -18.75
CA THR A 93 28.73 12.46 -17.91
C THR A 93 28.45 11.56 -16.71
N PRO A 94 29.44 11.35 -15.80
CA PRO A 94 29.29 10.36 -14.73
C PRO A 94 28.14 10.68 -13.76
N SER A 95 27.94 11.95 -13.42
CA SER A 95 26.87 12.38 -12.49
C SER A 95 25.46 12.10 -13.05
N GLN A 96 25.26 12.29 -14.36
CA GLN A 96 23.97 11.98 -15.00
C GLN A 96 23.71 10.48 -15.03
N MET A 97 24.76 9.66 -15.26
CA MET A 97 24.63 8.21 -15.23
C MET A 97 24.28 7.69 -13.84
N ILE A 98 24.92 8.22 -12.78
CA ILE A 98 24.56 7.84 -11.39
C ILE A 98 23.12 8.25 -11.07
N THR A 99 22.72 9.47 -11.43
CA THR A 99 21.32 9.92 -11.24
C THR A 99 20.35 8.97 -11.92
N LYS A 100 20.66 8.59 -13.17
CA LYS A 100 19.81 7.64 -13.91
C LYS A 100 19.75 6.27 -13.25
N ILE A 101 20.87 5.70 -12.82
CA ILE A 101 20.90 4.39 -12.15
C ILE A 101 20.07 4.43 -10.86
N VAL A 102 20.24 5.47 -10.03
CA VAL A 102 19.47 5.63 -8.79
C VAL A 102 17.96 5.72 -9.12
N SER A 103 17.59 6.52 -10.12
CA SER A 103 16.20 6.64 -10.56
C SER A 103 15.64 5.31 -11.08
N ASP A 104 16.39 4.61 -11.94
CA ASP A 104 15.99 3.32 -12.50
C ASP A 104 15.80 2.27 -11.39
N GLN A 105 16.68 2.23 -10.39
CA GLN A 105 16.59 1.33 -9.23
C GLN A 105 15.37 1.67 -8.35
N LEU A 106 15.07 2.96 -8.12
CA LEU A 106 13.86 3.37 -7.39
C LEU A 106 12.60 2.95 -8.14
N ILE A 107 12.54 3.19 -9.45
CA ILE A 107 11.41 2.77 -10.30
C ILE A 107 11.26 1.24 -10.27
N GLN A 108 12.37 0.49 -10.31
CA GLN A 108 12.32 -0.96 -10.23
C GLN A 108 11.75 -1.45 -8.89
N ILE A 109 12.09 -0.80 -7.78
CA ILE A 109 11.55 -1.14 -6.45
C ILE A 109 10.06 -0.78 -6.36
N LEU A 110 9.68 0.43 -6.76
CA LEU A 110 8.30 0.91 -6.65
C LEU A 110 7.36 0.22 -7.65
N GLY A 111 7.90 -0.27 -8.76
CA GLY A 111 7.16 -0.83 -9.88
C GLY A 111 6.91 0.20 -10.99
N SER A 112 6.99 -0.26 -12.24
CA SER A 112 6.83 0.60 -13.42
C SER A 112 5.37 0.81 -13.84
N ALA A 113 4.44 0.03 -13.28
CA ALA A 113 3.01 0.09 -13.60
C ALA A 113 2.19 0.32 -12.33
N SER A 114 1.13 1.10 -12.44
CA SER A 114 0.11 1.18 -11.40
C SER A 114 -0.61 -0.17 -11.31
N PRO A 115 -0.56 -0.87 -10.18
CA PRO A 115 -1.22 -2.14 -10.04
C PRO A 115 -2.73 -1.93 -10.03
N GLU A 116 -3.44 -2.51 -10.99
CA GLU A 116 -4.90 -2.43 -11.03
C GLU A 116 -5.52 -3.19 -9.85
N PHE A 117 -6.57 -2.62 -9.29
CA PHE A 117 -7.42 -3.31 -8.34
C PHE A 117 -8.33 -4.26 -9.13
N GLN A 118 -8.24 -5.55 -8.86
CA GLN A 118 -8.95 -6.56 -9.64
C GLN A 118 -10.45 -6.54 -9.34
N ILE A 119 -11.27 -6.59 -10.38
CA ILE A 119 -12.73 -6.62 -10.28
C ILE A 119 -13.24 -7.65 -11.29
N ASN A 120 -14.11 -8.56 -10.86
CA ASN A 120 -14.79 -9.46 -11.76
C ASN A 120 -16.16 -8.89 -12.16
N ASP A 121 -16.52 -9.02 -13.44
CA ASP A 121 -17.82 -8.57 -13.93
C ASP A 121 -18.88 -9.67 -13.87
N ASN A 122 -18.48 -10.94 -13.88
CA ASN A 122 -19.39 -12.08 -14.00
C ASN A 122 -19.49 -12.96 -12.74
N GLN A 123 -18.76 -12.63 -11.68
CA GLN A 123 -18.73 -13.39 -10.44
C GLN A 123 -18.62 -12.45 -9.24
N ILE A 124 -19.12 -12.89 -8.10
CA ILE A 124 -18.99 -12.14 -6.84
C ILE A 124 -17.49 -12.02 -6.51
N SER A 125 -17.02 -10.78 -6.40
CA SER A 125 -15.65 -10.46 -6.01
C SER A 125 -15.56 -10.34 -4.49
N SER A 126 -14.69 -11.13 -3.86
CA SER A 126 -14.43 -11.08 -2.43
C SER A 126 -13.08 -10.40 -2.15
N TYR A 127 -13.05 -9.49 -1.19
CA TYR A 127 -11.86 -8.73 -0.78
C TYR A 127 -11.63 -8.89 0.71
N LEU A 128 -10.43 -9.35 1.08
CA LEU A 128 -10.05 -9.55 2.48
C LEU A 128 -9.10 -8.43 2.91
N PHE A 129 -9.46 -7.69 3.97
CA PHE A 129 -8.62 -6.63 4.53
C PHE A 129 -7.98 -7.09 5.83
N ALA A 130 -6.65 -7.17 5.85
CA ALA A 130 -5.85 -7.59 6.99
C ALA A 130 -4.90 -6.47 7.46
N GLY A 131 -4.38 -6.56 8.69
CA GLY A 131 -3.42 -5.61 9.25
C GLY A 131 -3.54 -5.44 10.75
N LEU A 132 -2.66 -4.64 11.35
CA LEU A 132 -2.63 -4.40 12.79
C LEU A 132 -3.84 -3.58 13.26
N GLN A 133 -4.07 -3.61 14.57
CA GLN A 133 -5.06 -2.74 15.21
C GLN A 133 -4.66 -1.27 15.01
N GLY A 134 -5.63 -0.43 14.64
CA GLY A 134 -5.38 0.99 14.41
C GLY A 134 -4.75 1.34 13.07
N SER A 135 -4.44 0.37 12.20
CA SER A 135 -3.88 0.63 10.86
C SER A 135 -4.87 1.26 9.87
N GLY A 136 -6.11 1.51 10.24
CA GLY A 136 -7.11 2.13 9.38
C GLY A 136 -7.90 1.16 8.50
N LYS A 137 -7.93 -0.16 8.79
CA LYS A 137 -8.66 -1.18 8.00
C LYS A 137 -10.12 -0.83 7.75
N THR A 138 -10.90 -0.61 8.82
CA THR A 138 -12.33 -0.35 8.73
C THR A 138 -12.63 0.90 7.89
N THR A 139 -11.86 1.98 8.07
CA THR A 139 -11.97 3.19 7.24
C THR A 139 -11.60 2.91 5.79
N THR A 140 -10.56 2.10 5.57
CA THR A 140 -10.12 1.68 4.22
C THR A 140 -11.20 0.85 3.54
N VAL A 141 -11.85 -0.09 4.24
CA VAL A 141 -13.00 -0.85 3.72
C VAL A 141 -14.10 0.10 3.25
N GLY A 142 -14.43 1.14 4.05
CA GLY A 142 -15.37 2.18 3.66
C GLY A 142 -14.97 2.91 2.38
N LYS A 143 -13.70 3.36 2.30
CA LYS A 143 -13.17 4.07 1.12
C LYS A 143 -13.18 3.20 -0.14
N ILE A 144 -12.73 1.95 -0.05
CA ILE A 144 -12.74 1.01 -1.19
C ILE A 144 -14.19 0.66 -1.59
N GLY A 145 -15.09 0.50 -0.62
CA GLY A 145 -16.53 0.30 -0.92
C GLY A 145 -17.12 1.47 -1.70
N ASN A 146 -16.83 2.72 -1.28
CA ASN A 146 -17.25 3.91 -2.00
C ASN A 146 -16.62 3.99 -3.41
N TYR A 147 -15.33 3.69 -3.52
CA TYR A 147 -14.62 3.64 -4.79
C TYR A 147 -15.24 2.65 -5.78
N LEU A 148 -15.54 1.42 -5.34
CA LEU A 148 -16.17 0.39 -6.19
C LEU A 148 -17.59 0.76 -6.58
N LYS A 149 -18.38 1.32 -5.65
CA LYS A 149 -19.74 1.79 -5.92
C LYS A 149 -19.74 2.94 -6.94
N SER A 150 -18.90 3.95 -6.72
CA SER A 150 -18.93 5.20 -7.49
C SER A 150 -18.29 5.09 -8.87
N ASN A 151 -17.22 4.28 -9.01
CA ASN A 151 -16.48 4.19 -10.27
C ASN A 151 -16.91 2.98 -11.13
N TYR A 152 -17.47 1.93 -10.52
CA TYR A 152 -17.81 0.68 -11.22
C TYR A 152 -19.26 0.27 -11.08
N ASP A 153 -20.10 1.10 -10.40
CA ASP A 153 -21.53 0.84 -10.18
C ASP A 153 -21.81 -0.54 -9.55
N LYS A 154 -20.94 -1.00 -8.64
CA LYS A 154 -21.03 -2.31 -7.99
C LYS A 154 -21.92 -2.27 -6.75
N LYS A 155 -22.74 -3.32 -6.56
CA LYS A 155 -23.47 -3.56 -5.32
C LYS A 155 -22.55 -4.13 -4.27
N ILE A 156 -22.35 -3.42 -3.16
CA ILE A 156 -21.36 -3.73 -2.13
C ILE A 156 -22.02 -4.33 -0.89
N LEU A 157 -21.36 -5.35 -0.32
CA LEU A 157 -21.67 -5.90 1.00
C LEU A 157 -20.46 -5.74 1.91
N PHE A 158 -20.62 -5.06 3.03
CA PHE A 158 -19.65 -5.04 4.12
C PHE A 158 -19.87 -6.20 5.08
N VAL A 159 -18.79 -6.85 5.49
CA VAL A 159 -18.80 -7.97 6.43
C VAL A 159 -17.76 -7.72 7.50
N SER A 160 -18.20 -7.58 8.77
CA SER A 160 -17.29 -7.51 9.90
C SER A 160 -16.97 -8.92 10.40
N LEU A 161 -15.70 -9.27 10.41
CA LEU A 161 -15.15 -10.48 11.01
C LEU A 161 -14.55 -10.22 12.41
N ASP A 162 -14.61 -8.95 12.89
CA ASP A 162 -14.16 -8.58 14.23
C ASP A 162 -15.26 -8.89 15.26
N THR A 163 -15.24 -10.09 15.78
CA THR A 163 -16.19 -10.55 16.80
C THR A 163 -15.79 -10.14 18.22
N THR A 164 -14.55 -9.68 18.42
CA THR A 164 -13.99 -9.38 19.74
C THR A 164 -14.26 -7.96 20.21
N ARG A 165 -14.40 -7.01 19.30
CA ARG A 165 -14.63 -5.59 19.60
C ARG A 165 -16.06 -5.17 19.22
N PRO A 166 -16.96 -4.94 20.20
CA PRO A 166 -18.33 -4.55 19.92
C PRO A 166 -18.47 -3.30 19.03
N ALA A 167 -17.60 -2.31 19.26
CA ALA A 167 -17.60 -1.05 18.50
C ALA A 167 -17.13 -1.20 17.03
N ALA A 168 -16.44 -2.29 16.66
CA ALA A 168 -15.96 -2.48 15.29
C ALA A 168 -17.11 -2.64 14.30
N PHE A 169 -18.11 -3.44 14.66
CA PHE A 169 -19.32 -3.58 13.84
C PHE A 169 -20.08 -2.26 13.69
N ASP A 170 -20.25 -1.50 14.79
CA ASP A 170 -20.97 -0.22 14.75
C ASP A 170 -20.24 0.81 13.90
N GLN A 171 -18.91 0.81 13.94
CA GLN A 171 -18.08 1.66 13.07
C GLN A 171 -18.30 1.32 11.60
N LEU A 172 -18.21 0.04 11.22
CA LEU A 172 -18.42 -0.41 9.85
C LEU A 172 -19.86 -0.14 9.39
N LYS A 173 -20.84 -0.29 10.28
CA LYS A 173 -22.25 0.03 10.02
C LYS A 173 -22.45 1.51 9.70
N LYS A 174 -21.87 2.42 10.48
CA LYS A 174 -21.92 3.86 10.18
C LYS A 174 -21.33 4.18 8.81
N LEU A 175 -20.24 3.54 8.43
CA LEU A 175 -19.64 3.72 7.11
C LEU A 175 -20.56 3.18 6.01
N SER A 176 -21.22 2.04 6.23
CA SER A 176 -22.16 1.48 5.25
C SER A 176 -23.39 2.40 5.04
N GLU A 177 -23.89 3.00 6.11
CA GLU A 177 -24.99 3.97 6.06
C GLU A 177 -24.56 5.26 5.33
N LEU A 178 -23.32 5.75 5.60
CA LEU A 178 -22.81 6.98 4.98
C LEU A 178 -22.71 6.89 3.46
N ILE A 179 -22.23 5.74 2.94
CA ILE A 179 -22.06 5.53 1.50
C ILE A 179 -23.22 4.75 0.87
N ASP A 180 -24.27 4.47 1.64
CA ASP A 180 -25.45 3.73 1.20
C ASP A 180 -25.11 2.38 0.52
N VAL A 181 -24.47 1.49 1.31
CA VAL A 181 -24.17 0.10 0.91
C VAL A 181 -24.71 -0.87 1.96
N LYS A 182 -24.86 -2.14 1.56
CA LYS A 182 -25.36 -3.16 2.49
C LYS A 182 -24.27 -3.58 3.48
N ILE A 183 -24.68 -3.90 4.70
CA ILE A 183 -23.84 -4.58 5.70
C ILE A 183 -24.52 -5.89 6.12
N LEU A 184 -23.72 -6.95 6.31
CA LEU A 184 -24.22 -8.21 6.83
C LEU A 184 -24.69 -8.02 8.27
N PRO A 185 -25.96 -8.29 8.63
CA PRO A 185 -26.45 -8.12 9.99
C PRO A 185 -25.64 -8.94 11.00
N LYS A 186 -25.31 -8.34 12.16
CA LYS A 186 -24.64 -9.04 13.24
C LYS A 186 -25.58 -10.06 13.90
N LEU A 187 -25.08 -11.27 14.13
CA LEU A 187 -25.70 -12.26 15.00
C LEU A 187 -24.74 -12.54 16.16
N GLU A 188 -25.30 -12.77 17.35
CA GLU A 188 -24.50 -13.05 18.53
C GLU A 188 -23.90 -14.46 18.48
N ASN A 189 -22.76 -14.63 19.13
CA ASN A 189 -22.05 -15.92 19.31
C ASN A 189 -21.67 -16.65 18.00
N GLN A 190 -21.47 -15.92 16.89
CA GLN A 190 -20.94 -16.50 15.66
C GLN A 190 -19.41 -16.48 15.65
N MET A 191 -18.82 -17.57 15.20
CA MET A 191 -17.39 -17.61 14.86
C MET A 191 -17.16 -16.89 13.52
N PRO A 192 -15.98 -16.29 13.30
CA PRO A 192 -15.66 -15.61 12.03
C PRO A 192 -15.89 -16.47 10.80
N ILE A 193 -15.64 -17.78 10.87
CA ILE A 193 -15.85 -18.73 9.78
C ILE A 193 -17.34 -18.91 9.42
N ASP A 194 -18.21 -18.89 10.42
CA ASP A 194 -19.67 -18.99 10.21
C ASP A 194 -20.20 -17.71 9.56
N ILE A 195 -19.61 -16.55 9.92
CA ILE A 195 -19.95 -15.27 9.30
C ILE A 195 -19.59 -15.28 7.82
N VAL A 196 -18.43 -15.84 7.43
CA VAL A 196 -18.02 -15.99 6.03
C VAL A 196 -19.05 -16.82 5.25
N SER A 197 -19.42 -17.99 5.77
CA SER A 197 -20.40 -18.88 5.11
C SER A 197 -21.76 -18.19 4.91
N ARG A 198 -22.22 -17.46 5.93
CA ARG A 198 -23.45 -16.68 5.85
C ARG A 198 -23.35 -15.50 4.88
N ALA A 199 -22.19 -14.85 4.82
CA ALA A 199 -21.94 -13.74 3.90
C ALA A 199 -22.04 -14.18 2.44
N LYS A 200 -21.49 -15.35 2.10
CA LYS A 200 -21.58 -15.93 0.75
C LYS A 200 -23.05 -16.17 0.34
N GLN A 201 -23.83 -16.82 1.21
CA GLN A 201 -25.26 -17.06 0.96
C GLN A 201 -26.05 -15.74 0.83
N PHE A 202 -25.78 -14.78 1.70
CA PHE A 202 -26.42 -13.47 1.66
C PHE A 202 -26.08 -12.71 0.37
N ALA A 203 -24.82 -12.77 -0.06
CA ALA A 203 -24.37 -12.11 -1.27
C ALA A 203 -25.06 -12.68 -2.52
N GLU A 204 -25.20 -14.00 -2.63
CA GLU A 204 -25.94 -14.66 -3.71
C GLU A 204 -27.41 -14.24 -3.72
N LEU A 205 -28.10 -14.33 -2.57
CA LEU A 205 -29.52 -13.99 -2.44
C LEU A 205 -29.84 -12.52 -2.71
N GLN A 206 -28.90 -11.63 -2.46
CA GLN A 206 -29.05 -10.17 -2.61
C GLN A 206 -28.43 -9.62 -3.88
N GLU A 207 -27.94 -10.49 -4.77
CA GLU A 207 -27.26 -10.12 -6.02
C GLU A 207 -26.16 -9.10 -5.78
N ILE A 208 -25.27 -9.36 -4.82
CA ILE A 208 -24.11 -8.54 -4.49
C ILE A 208 -22.99 -8.81 -5.49
N ASP A 209 -22.33 -7.75 -5.96
CA ASP A 209 -21.17 -7.87 -6.86
C ASP A 209 -19.85 -7.99 -6.10
N CYS A 210 -19.72 -7.27 -4.98
CA CYS A 210 -18.48 -7.20 -4.22
C CYS A 210 -18.74 -7.36 -2.71
N VAL A 211 -18.00 -8.29 -2.07
CA VAL A 211 -18.02 -8.51 -0.62
C VAL A 211 -16.68 -8.07 -0.03
N LEU A 212 -16.72 -7.12 0.90
CA LEU A 212 -15.54 -6.60 1.58
C LEU A 212 -15.51 -7.08 3.03
N TYR A 213 -14.52 -7.90 3.37
CA TYR A 213 -14.35 -8.51 4.69
C TYR A 213 -13.36 -7.68 5.53
N ASP A 214 -13.87 -7.03 6.59
CA ASP A 214 -13.07 -6.30 7.59
C ASP A 214 -12.67 -7.25 8.72
N THR A 215 -11.38 -7.61 8.80
CA THR A 215 -10.90 -8.52 9.85
C THR A 215 -10.62 -7.78 11.16
N ALA A 216 -10.61 -8.52 12.26
CA ALA A 216 -10.15 -8.00 13.54
C ALA A 216 -8.72 -7.47 13.43
N GLY A 217 -8.49 -6.27 13.97
CA GLY A 217 -7.14 -5.73 14.09
C GLY A 217 -6.32 -6.55 15.07
N ARG A 218 -5.13 -6.97 14.67
CA ARG A 218 -4.21 -7.71 15.53
C ARG A 218 -3.34 -6.74 16.32
N MET A 219 -3.18 -6.94 17.62
CA MET A 219 -2.27 -6.11 18.43
C MET A 219 -0.82 -6.47 18.16
N ASN A 220 -0.55 -7.77 17.97
CA ASN A 220 0.75 -8.34 17.67
C ASN A 220 0.59 -9.45 16.62
N VAL A 221 1.71 -9.88 16.06
CA VAL A 221 1.76 -11.01 15.12
C VAL A 221 1.91 -12.31 15.93
N GLU A 222 0.81 -12.78 16.53
CA GLU A 222 0.76 -14.04 17.28
C GLU A 222 0.39 -15.20 16.36
N GLU A 223 1.02 -16.36 16.52
CA GLU A 223 0.83 -17.55 15.67
C GLU A 223 -0.63 -18.00 15.60
N GLY A 224 -1.34 -18.00 16.71
CA GLY A 224 -2.75 -18.39 16.76
C GLY A 224 -3.67 -17.49 15.91
N LEU A 225 -3.41 -16.18 15.96
CA LEU A 225 -4.16 -15.18 15.21
C LEU A 225 -3.83 -15.23 13.70
N MET A 226 -2.59 -15.53 13.34
CA MET A 226 -2.19 -15.72 11.95
C MET A 226 -2.78 -16.99 11.36
N SER A 227 -2.86 -18.05 12.15
CA SER A 227 -3.53 -19.30 11.74
C SER A 227 -5.01 -19.10 11.46
N GLU A 228 -5.73 -18.36 12.32
CA GLU A 228 -7.13 -17.99 12.09
C GLU A 228 -7.30 -17.18 10.78
N LEU A 229 -6.44 -16.19 10.56
CA LEU A 229 -6.50 -15.37 9.35
C LEU A 229 -6.25 -16.20 8.08
N SER A 230 -5.31 -17.16 8.14
CA SER A 230 -5.06 -18.10 7.03
C SER A 230 -6.26 -19.02 6.76
N LEU A 231 -6.97 -19.45 7.79
CA LEU A 231 -8.20 -20.23 7.61
C LEU A 231 -9.32 -19.39 6.98
N LEU A 232 -9.46 -18.14 7.42
CA LEU A 232 -10.44 -17.22 6.84
C LEU A 232 -10.14 -16.93 5.37
N GLU A 233 -8.87 -16.68 5.02
CA GLU A 233 -8.45 -16.46 3.64
C GLU A 233 -8.80 -17.66 2.75
N LYS A 234 -8.50 -18.88 3.20
CA LYS A 234 -8.83 -20.11 2.46
C LYS A 234 -10.34 -20.28 2.28
N GLU A 235 -11.11 -20.00 3.32
CA GLU A 235 -12.57 -20.12 3.26
C GLU A 235 -13.20 -19.04 2.36
N ILE A 236 -12.74 -17.80 2.45
CA ILE A 236 -13.23 -16.70 1.62
C ILE A 236 -12.82 -16.92 0.17
N ASN A 237 -11.60 -17.39 -0.08
CA ASN A 237 -10.96 -17.47 -1.39
C ASN A 237 -11.04 -16.11 -2.11
N PRO A 238 -10.44 -15.04 -1.54
CA PRO A 238 -10.63 -13.69 -2.01
C PRO A 238 -9.97 -13.47 -3.38
N LEU A 239 -10.57 -12.60 -4.20
CA LEU A 239 -9.96 -12.10 -5.42
C LEU A 239 -8.71 -11.28 -5.08
N GLU A 240 -8.79 -10.52 -3.97
CA GLU A 240 -7.68 -9.74 -3.45
C GLU A 240 -7.61 -9.87 -1.92
N THR A 241 -6.40 -10.12 -1.43
CA THR A 241 -6.04 -10.01 -0.01
C THR A 241 -5.21 -8.75 0.17
N ILE A 242 -5.78 -7.75 0.82
CA ILE A 242 -5.21 -6.42 0.98
C ILE A 242 -4.63 -6.24 2.38
N LEU A 243 -3.32 -5.97 2.44
CA LEU A 243 -2.68 -5.60 3.69
C LEU A 243 -2.76 -4.08 3.90
N VAL A 244 -3.41 -3.66 5.00
CA VAL A 244 -3.54 -2.26 5.38
C VAL A 244 -2.50 -1.92 6.43
N LEU A 245 -1.61 -0.99 6.09
CA LEU A 245 -0.46 -0.57 6.89
C LEU A 245 -0.52 0.93 7.18
N ASP A 246 -0.12 1.29 8.39
CA ASP A 246 0.02 2.67 8.80
C ASP A 246 1.42 3.19 8.42
N SER A 247 1.49 4.22 7.57
CA SER A 247 2.77 4.80 7.12
C SER A 247 3.58 5.43 8.27
N LEU A 248 2.91 5.85 9.35
CA LEU A 248 3.56 6.46 10.51
C LEU A 248 4.36 5.47 11.36
N THR A 249 4.13 4.16 11.21
CA THR A 249 4.85 3.14 11.98
C THR A 249 6.26 2.83 11.46
N GLY A 250 6.64 3.44 10.33
CA GLY A 250 8.01 3.36 9.80
C GLY A 250 8.49 1.92 9.61
N GLN A 251 9.61 1.56 10.25
CA GLN A 251 10.21 0.23 10.13
C GLN A 251 9.35 -0.90 10.71
N GLU A 252 8.48 -0.61 11.66
CA GLU A 252 7.57 -1.62 12.22
C GLU A 252 6.58 -2.12 11.17
N ALA A 253 6.09 -1.24 10.28
CA ALA A 253 5.24 -1.64 9.16
C ALA A 253 5.89 -2.70 8.28
N VAL A 254 7.21 -2.64 8.12
CA VAL A 254 8.01 -3.58 7.33
C VAL A 254 8.02 -4.97 7.95
N ASN A 255 8.26 -5.05 9.27
CA ASN A 255 8.26 -6.31 10.00
C ASN A 255 6.87 -6.96 9.96
N VAL A 256 5.85 -6.15 10.22
CA VAL A 256 4.44 -6.57 10.13
C VAL A 256 4.11 -7.12 8.75
N ALA A 257 4.49 -6.41 7.69
CA ALA A 257 4.23 -6.85 6.32
C ALA A 257 4.91 -8.20 6.02
N SER A 258 6.16 -8.39 6.48
CA SER A 258 6.88 -9.65 6.34
C SER A 258 6.16 -10.80 7.06
N ASP A 259 5.65 -10.58 8.26
CA ASP A 259 4.99 -11.62 9.03
C ASP A 259 3.62 -11.99 8.48
N PHE A 260 2.84 -11.00 8.02
CA PHE A 260 1.59 -11.25 7.31
C PHE A 260 1.82 -12.02 6.00
N ALA A 261 2.87 -11.67 5.23
CA ALA A 261 3.22 -12.36 3.99
C ALA A 261 3.60 -13.84 4.18
N LYS A 262 4.05 -14.24 5.38
CA LYS A 262 4.28 -15.65 5.72
C LYS A 262 2.98 -16.42 5.99
N ALA A 263 1.92 -15.72 6.42
CA ALA A 263 0.68 -16.34 6.88
C ALA A 263 -0.41 -16.37 5.79
N ILE A 264 -0.48 -15.34 4.95
CA ILE A 264 -1.52 -15.16 3.93
C ILE A 264 -0.91 -14.72 2.60
N ASN A 265 -1.64 -14.96 1.50
CA ASN A 265 -1.22 -14.57 0.16
C ASN A 265 -1.63 -13.11 -0.14
N ILE A 266 -0.80 -12.16 0.24
CA ILE A 266 -1.06 -10.73 0.03
C ILE A 266 -0.95 -10.41 -1.46
N THR A 267 -2.02 -9.87 -2.06
CA THR A 267 -2.07 -9.48 -3.48
C THR A 267 -1.86 -7.98 -3.69
N GLY A 268 -2.06 -7.20 -2.65
CA GLY A 268 -1.90 -5.75 -2.66
C GLY A 268 -1.82 -5.18 -1.26
N SER A 269 -1.34 -3.96 -1.18
CA SER A 269 -1.27 -3.21 0.08
C SER A 269 -1.85 -1.82 -0.07
N ILE A 270 -2.31 -1.29 1.06
CA ILE A 270 -2.80 0.08 1.18
C ILE A 270 -2.05 0.74 2.34
N LEU A 271 -1.44 1.88 2.05
CA LEU A 271 -0.79 2.71 3.06
C LEU A 271 -1.78 3.79 3.52
N THR A 272 -2.00 3.87 4.82
CA THR A 272 -2.86 4.89 5.43
C THR A 272 -2.03 6.01 6.06
N ARG A 273 -2.67 7.15 6.36
CA ARG A 273 -2.09 8.31 7.04
C ARG A 273 -0.86 8.90 6.36
N ILE A 274 -0.83 8.85 5.04
CA ILE A 274 0.29 9.39 4.26
C ILE A 274 0.41 10.92 4.43
N ASP A 275 -0.71 11.58 4.69
CA ASP A 275 -0.79 13.00 5.03
C ASP A 275 -0.09 13.38 6.36
N GLY A 276 0.17 12.41 7.23
CA GLY A 276 0.84 12.63 8.51
C GLY A 276 2.37 12.61 8.47
N ASP A 277 2.97 11.95 7.48
CA ASP A 277 4.43 11.90 7.31
C ASP A 277 4.85 11.67 5.85
N ALA A 278 5.35 12.73 5.23
CA ALA A 278 5.80 12.73 3.83
C ALA A 278 7.14 12.00 3.57
N ARG A 279 7.63 11.14 4.49
CA ARG A 279 8.95 10.51 4.35
C ARG A 279 8.99 9.40 3.30
N GLY A 280 7.90 8.66 3.12
CA GLY A 280 7.76 7.66 2.07
C GLY A 280 8.59 6.38 2.20
N GLY A 281 9.53 6.33 3.15
CA GLY A 281 10.46 5.22 3.30
C GLY A 281 9.81 3.90 3.71
N ALA A 282 8.72 3.97 4.47
CA ALA A 282 7.91 2.79 4.82
C ALA A 282 7.35 2.13 3.55
N ALA A 283 6.88 2.92 2.57
CA ALA A 283 6.37 2.44 1.30
C ALA A 283 7.44 1.69 0.49
N LEU A 284 8.63 2.31 0.35
CA LEU A 284 9.78 1.68 -0.31
C LEU A 284 10.18 0.37 0.37
N SER A 285 10.24 0.40 1.70
CA SER A 285 10.67 -0.76 2.49
C SER A 285 9.69 -1.91 2.40
N MET A 286 8.40 -1.61 2.49
CA MET A 286 7.34 -2.60 2.39
C MET A 286 7.32 -3.25 1.00
N LYS A 287 7.30 -2.46 -0.07
CA LYS A 287 7.31 -2.96 -1.45
C LYS A 287 8.51 -3.87 -1.70
N TYR A 288 9.68 -3.48 -1.20
CA TYR A 288 10.90 -4.25 -1.36
C TYR A 288 10.88 -5.61 -0.63
N ILE A 289 10.28 -5.69 0.56
CA ILE A 289 10.26 -6.92 1.37
C ILE A 289 9.16 -7.88 0.92
N THR A 290 7.97 -7.35 0.62
CA THR A 290 6.81 -8.19 0.31
C THR A 290 6.64 -8.47 -1.18
N ASP A 291 7.36 -7.73 -2.04
CA ASP A 291 7.11 -7.65 -3.49
C ASP A 291 5.64 -7.33 -3.84
N CYS A 292 4.87 -6.96 -2.82
CA CYS A 292 3.45 -6.71 -2.93
C CYS A 292 3.21 -5.28 -3.45
N PRO A 293 2.39 -5.08 -4.48
CA PRO A 293 2.13 -3.75 -5.02
C PRO A 293 1.33 -2.89 -4.04
N ILE A 294 1.69 -1.60 -3.97
CA ILE A 294 0.87 -0.60 -3.28
C ILE A 294 -0.25 -0.19 -4.24
N LYS A 295 -1.49 -0.55 -3.92
CA LYS A 295 -2.65 -0.30 -4.79
C LYS A 295 -3.30 1.05 -4.52
N PHE A 296 -3.34 1.47 -3.26
CA PHE A 296 -3.90 2.76 -2.86
C PHE A 296 -3.10 3.38 -1.73
N MET A 297 -3.21 4.70 -1.64
CA MET A 297 -2.68 5.52 -0.57
C MET A 297 -3.83 6.30 0.08
N GLY A 298 -4.00 6.13 1.39
CA GLY A 298 -5.08 6.75 2.14
C GLY A 298 -4.63 8.05 2.78
N VAL A 299 -5.35 9.12 2.47
CA VAL A 299 -5.22 10.45 3.06
C VAL A 299 -6.51 10.82 3.78
N GLY A 300 -6.41 11.51 4.91
CA GLY A 300 -7.56 11.95 5.67
C GLY A 300 -8.45 10.82 6.23
N GLU A 301 -9.46 11.20 7.00
CA GLU A 301 -10.39 10.27 7.66
C GLU A 301 -11.71 10.10 6.93
N GLN A 302 -12.06 11.00 6.01
CA GLN A 302 -13.32 10.98 5.27
C GLN A 302 -13.32 9.88 4.22
N VAL A 303 -14.53 9.41 3.88
CA VAL A 303 -14.75 8.27 2.97
C VAL A 303 -14.89 8.74 1.52
N GLU A 304 -14.98 10.06 1.31
CA GLU A 304 -15.12 10.73 0.03
C GLU A 304 -13.82 10.80 -0.76
#